data_44c43cfda1188c8d3b6c6732b3b7826a
#
_entry.id   44c43cfda1188c8d3b6c6732b3b7826a
#
_cell.length_a   1.000
_cell.length_b   1.000
_cell.length_c   1.000
_cell.angle_alpha   90.00
_cell.angle_beta   90.00
_cell.angle_gamma   90.00
#
_symmetry.space_group_name_H-M   'P 1'
#
loop_
_entity.id
_entity.type
_entity.pdbx_description
1 polymer ?
#
loop_
_entity_poly.entity_id
_entity_poly.type
_entity_poly.pdbx_seq_one_letter_code
_entity_poly.pdbx_strand_id
1 'polypeptide(L)'
;REKWGLRKAFDTPENPYLPEDILWRQKEQFSDGVGYSWIDSLKSYAESMVSDIEFQARKSEDSHLRTHEAVWYKNIYDELFKTELPIKRWIPRTDWNGVGYDPSGRAQQIHENSC
;
A
#
# COMPACT_ATOMS: atom_id res chain seq x y z
N ARG A 1 -8.53 -18.00 3.63
CA ARG A 1 -7.21 -17.51 4.08
C ARG A 1 -6.11 -18.13 3.24
N GLU A 2 -5.06 -17.40 3.01
CA GLU A 2 -3.90 -17.82 2.24
C GLU A 2 -3.17 -18.98 2.94
N LYS A 3 -2.56 -19.84 2.13
CA LYS A 3 -1.82 -21.02 2.60
C LYS A 3 -2.69 -21.96 3.48
N TRP A 4 -3.99 -22.03 3.21
CA TRP A 4 -4.92 -22.79 4.01
C TRP A 4 -4.49 -24.25 4.19
N GLY A 5 -4.08 -24.93 3.13
CA GLY A 5 -3.66 -26.33 3.19
C GLY A 5 -2.45 -26.55 4.12
N LEU A 6 -1.46 -25.64 4.04
CA LEU A 6 -0.29 -25.69 4.92
C LEU A 6 -0.69 -25.44 6.38
N ARG A 7 -1.49 -24.43 6.65
CA ARG A 7 -1.97 -24.12 8.00
C ARG A 7 -2.79 -25.26 8.57
N LYS A 8 -3.69 -25.83 7.77
CA LYS A 8 -4.54 -26.95 8.19
C LYS A 8 -3.73 -28.23 8.50
N ALA A 9 -2.63 -28.45 7.81
CA ALA A 9 -1.75 -29.59 8.10
C ALA A 9 -1.12 -29.53 9.50
N PHE A 10 -0.95 -28.31 10.05
CA PHE A 10 -0.39 -28.09 11.39
C PHE A 10 -1.45 -27.70 12.45
N ASP A 11 -2.72 -27.71 12.06
CA ASP A 11 -3.85 -27.44 12.95
C ASP A 11 -4.29 -28.74 13.61
N THR A 12 -3.56 -29.14 14.63
CA THR A 12 -3.79 -30.36 15.41
C THR A 12 -4.20 -29.98 16.83
N PRO A 13 -5.50 -29.94 17.15
CA PRO A 13 -5.99 -29.47 18.46
C PRO A 13 -5.43 -30.27 19.66
N GLU A 14 -5.19 -31.56 19.44
CA GLU A 14 -4.69 -32.45 20.50
C GLU A 14 -3.20 -32.26 20.80
N ASN A 15 -2.43 -31.77 19.82
CA ASN A 15 -1.00 -31.50 19.99
C ASN A 15 -0.59 -30.33 19.07
N PRO A 16 -0.91 -29.10 19.45
CA PRO A 16 -0.67 -27.92 18.59
C PRO A 16 0.83 -27.66 18.43
N TYR A 17 1.27 -27.57 17.18
CA TYR A 17 2.63 -27.17 16.85
C TYR A 17 2.86 -25.67 17.05
N LEU A 18 1.82 -24.84 16.88
CA LEU A 18 1.85 -23.39 17.02
C LEU A 18 0.58 -22.93 17.74
N PRO A 19 0.64 -21.85 18.52
CA PRO A 19 -0.53 -21.17 19.03
C PRO A 19 -1.49 -20.80 17.89
N GLU A 20 -2.79 -20.85 18.15
CA GLU A 20 -3.82 -20.62 17.14
C GLU A 20 -3.72 -19.23 16.49
N ASP A 21 -3.45 -18.21 17.28
CA ASP A 21 -3.27 -16.83 16.83
C ASP A 21 -2.08 -16.67 15.87
N ILE A 22 -1.06 -17.49 16.01
CA ILE A 22 0.08 -17.53 15.09
C ILE A 22 -0.25 -18.36 13.87
N LEU A 23 -0.82 -19.55 14.05
CA LEU A 23 -1.13 -20.47 12.94
C LEU A 23 -2.11 -19.85 11.96
N TRP A 24 -3.10 -19.12 12.44
CA TRP A 24 -4.16 -18.50 11.63
C TRP A 24 -4.00 -16.99 11.46
N ARG A 25 -2.84 -16.43 11.78
CA ARG A 25 -2.54 -15.01 11.59
C ARG A 25 -2.77 -14.59 10.13
N GLN A 26 -3.34 -13.41 9.94
CA GLN A 26 -3.45 -12.80 8.62
C GLN A 26 -2.07 -12.57 8.02
N LYS A 27 -1.91 -12.94 6.74
CA LYS A 27 -0.68 -12.61 6.02
C LYS A 27 -0.58 -11.11 5.83
N GLU A 28 0.55 -10.57 6.19
CA GLU A 28 0.93 -9.20 5.87
C GLU A 28 1.93 -9.18 4.72
N GLN A 29 1.95 -8.07 4.00
CA GLN A 29 3.04 -7.82 3.07
C GLN A 29 4.28 -7.45 3.85
N PHE A 30 5.43 -7.57 3.21
CA PHE A 30 6.68 -7.18 3.85
C PHE A 30 6.69 -5.71 4.26
N SER A 31 6.14 -4.84 3.40
CA SER A 31 6.00 -3.40 3.69
C SER A 31 5.09 -3.11 4.89
N ASP A 32 4.01 -3.88 5.04
CA ASP A 32 3.08 -3.73 6.16
C ASP A 32 3.67 -4.31 7.46
N GLY A 33 4.48 -5.36 7.35
CA GLY A 33 5.14 -6.01 8.47
C GLY A 33 6.19 -5.17 9.19
N VAL A 34 6.74 -4.13 8.55
CA VAL A 34 7.63 -3.15 9.20
C VAL A 34 6.89 -2.06 9.97
N GLY A 35 5.56 -2.06 9.90
CA GLY A 35 4.68 -1.18 10.66
C GLY A 35 3.96 -0.14 9.82
N TYR A 36 2.69 0.03 10.10
CA TYR A 36 1.82 1.00 9.39
C TYR A 36 2.24 2.44 9.63
N SER A 37 2.82 2.73 10.77
CA SER A 37 3.31 4.07 11.11
C SER A 37 4.31 4.62 10.09
N TRP A 38 5.10 3.76 9.47
CA TRP A 38 6.03 4.20 8.42
C TRP A 38 5.31 4.68 7.16
N ILE A 39 4.29 3.96 6.72
CA ILE A 39 3.47 4.32 5.56
C ILE A 39 2.72 5.63 5.82
N ASP A 40 2.11 5.74 6.99
CA ASP A 40 1.35 6.93 7.37
C ASP A 40 2.26 8.16 7.54
N SER A 41 3.47 7.97 8.09
CA SER A 41 4.47 9.02 8.18
C SER A 41 4.93 9.50 6.81
N LEU A 42 5.12 8.58 5.86
CA LEU A 42 5.51 8.93 4.49
C LEU A 42 4.40 9.72 3.77
N LYS A 43 3.14 9.32 3.93
CA LYS A 43 1.99 10.07 3.41
C LYS A 43 1.91 11.47 3.97
N SER A 44 1.98 11.59 5.30
CA SER A 44 1.96 12.90 5.98
C SER A 44 3.14 13.77 5.56
N TYR A 45 4.31 13.19 5.35
CA TYR A 45 5.46 13.91 4.84
C TYR A 45 5.20 14.42 3.42
N ALA A 46 4.68 13.58 2.52
CA ALA A 46 4.36 13.99 1.15
C ALA A 46 3.30 15.11 1.12
N GLU A 47 2.29 15.06 1.98
CA GLU A 47 1.30 16.14 2.16
C GLU A 47 1.93 17.45 2.63
N SER A 48 2.99 17.38 3.44
CA SER A 48 3.73 18.59 3.86
C SER A 48 4.62 19.15 2.75
N MET A 49 5.06 18.33 1.80
CA MET A 49 5.95 18.71 0.71
C MET A 49 5.22 19.23 -0.53
N VAL A 50 3.96 18.83 -0.71
CA VAL A 50 3.14 19.21 -1.87
C VAL A 50 1.90 19.93 -1.38
N SER A 51 1.79 21.22 -1.71
CA SER A 51 0.61 22.01 -1.36
C SER A 51 -0.64 21.55 -2.13
N ASP A 52 -1.82 21.83 -1.59
CA ASP A 52 -3.09 21.52 -2.26
C ASP A 52 -3.21 22.20 -3.63
N ILE A 53 -2.69 23.41 -3.75
CA ILE A 53 -2.68 24.17 -5.03
C ILE A 53 -1.83 23.43 -6.05
N GLU A 54 -0.64 23.02 -5.67
CA GLU A 54 0.27 22.25 -6.51
C GLU A 54 -0.34 20.90 -6.87
N PHE A 55 -0.91 20.20 -5.89
CA PHE A 55 -1.60 18.93 -6.13
C PHE A 55 -2.70 19.06 -7.17
N GLN A 56 -3.57 20.07 -7.08
CA GLN A 56 -4.64 20.27 -8.05
C GLN A 56 -4.11 20.63 -9.45
N ALA A 57 -3.06 21.45 -9.52
CA ALA A 57 -2.40 21.78 -10.78
C ALA A 57 -1.83 20.53 -11.46
N ARG A 58 -1.05 19.76 -10.75
CA ARG A 58 -0.42 18.53 -11.28
C ARG A 58 -1.44 17.45 -11.64
N LYS A 59 -2.50 17.31 -10.85
CA LYS A 59 -3.61 16.39 -11.14
C LYS A 59 -4.37 16.78 -12.40
N SER A 60 -4.51 18.07 -12.72
CA SER A 60 -5.14 18.53 -13.96
C SER A 60 -4.27 18.24 -15.19
N GLU A 61 -2.95 18.24 -15.05
CA GLU A 61 -2.01 17.87 -16.11
C GLU A 61 -1.96 16.36 -16.34
N ASP A 62 -1.97 15.59 -15.24
CA ASP A 62 -1.92 14.13 -15.29
C ASP A 62 -2.92 13.52 -14.29
N SER A 63 -4.01 12.98 -14.82
CA SER A 63 -5.09 12.37 -14.03
C SER A 63 -4.67 11.11 -13.24
N HIS A 64 -3.48 10.56 -13.50
CA HIS A 64 -2.93 9.45 -12.73
C HIS A 64 -2.33 9.89 -11.39
N LEU A 65 -2.05 11.18 -11.23
CA LEU A 65 -1.56 11.76 -9.98
C LEU A 65 -2.72 12.01 -9.01
N ARG A 66 -3.11 10.98 -8.26
CA ARG A 66 -4.33 11.01 -7.44
C ARG A 66 -4.09 11.25 -5.96
N THR A 67 -2.85 11.28 -5.51
CA THR A 67 -2.45 11.53 -4.13
C THR A 67 -1.28 12.51 -4.08
N HIS A 68 -1.12 13.23 -2.96
CA HIS A 68 0.05 14.09 -2.74
C HIS A 68 1.35 13.29 -2.85
N GLU A 69 1.35 12.06 -2.35
CA GLU A 69 2.49 11.15 -2.43
C GLU A 69 2.86 10.84 -3.89
N ALA A 70 1.88 10.60 -4.77
CA ALA A 70 2.12 10.36 -6.19
C ALA A 70 2.72 11.61 -6.88
N VAL A 71 2.23 12.80 -6.54
CA VAL A 71 2.78 14.07 -7.03
C VAL A 71 4.20 14.28 -6.54
N TRP A 72 4.45 14.01 -5.25
CA TRP A 72 5.79 14.15 -4.68
C TRP A 72 6.80 13.23 -5.36
N TYR A 73 6.47 11.96 -5.59
CA TYR A 73 7.33 11.05 -6.35
C TYR A 73 7.55 11.51 -7.79
N LYS A 74 6.50 12.02 -8.43
CA LYS A 74 6.60 12.54 -9.80
C LYS A 74 7.53 13.76 -9.87
N ASN A 75 7.46 14.66 -8.88
CA ASN A 75 8.35 15.81 -8.81
C ASN A 75 9.82 15.38 -8.70
N ILE A 76 10.12 14.43 -7.81
CA ILE A 76 11.47 13.85 -7.67
C ILE A 76 11.92 13.22 -8.98
N TYR A 77 11.02 12.47 -9.63
CA TYR A 77 11.33 11.86 -10.92
C TYR A 77 11.67 12.91 -11.98
N ASP A 78 10.87 13.96 -12.10
CA ASP A 78 11.06 15.01 -13.09
C ASP A 78 12.36 15.81 -12.85
N GLU A 79 12.78 15.92 -11.60
CA GLU A 79 14.05 16.55 -11.24
C GLU A 79 15.26 15.69 -11.68
N LEU A 80 15.18 14.38 -11.42
CA LEU A 80 16.28 13.45 -11.69
C LEU A 80 16.34 12.99 -13.15
N PHE A 81 15.17 12.77 -13.75
CA PHE A 81 15.04 12.22 -15.10
C PHE A 81 14.28 13.18 -15.98
N LYS A 82 14.98 13.88 -16.87
CA LYS A 82 14.38 14.86 -17.79
C LYS A 82 13.71 14.21 -19.01
N THR A 83 13.08 13.08 -18.81
CA THR A 83 12.38 12.31 -19.85
C THR A 83 11.00 11.93 -19.37
N GLU A 84 10.02 11.92 -20.28
CA GLU A 84 8.70 11.40 -19.94
C GLU A 84 8.77 9.92 -19.59
N LEU A 85 7.94 9.53 -18.61
CA LEU A 85 7.74 8.12 -18.29
C LEU A 85 7.17 7.39 -19.50
N PRO A 86 7.79 6.32 -19.98
CA PRO A 86 7.30 5.57 -21.13
C PRO A 86 5.95 4.88 -20.85
N ILE A 87 5.64 4.65 -19.60
CA ILE A 87 4.39 4.05 -19.14
C ILE A 87 3.82 4.91 -18.01
N LYS A 88 2.78 5.67 -18.30
CA LYS A 88 2.03 6.47 -17.32
C LYS A 88 0.98 5.62 -16.56
N ARG A 89 1.26 4.34 -16.37
CA ARG A 89 0.29 3.45 -15.74
C ARG A 89 0.80 3.00 -14.38
N TRP A 90 0.24 3.56 -13.34
CA TRP A 90 0.29 2.94 -12.02
C TRP A 90 -0.57 1.67 -12.06
N ILE A 91 -0.05 0.56 -11.55
CA ILE A 91 -0.83 -0.67 -11.38
C ILE A 91 -1.33 -0.69 -9.94
N PRO A 92 -2.51 -0.10 -9.67
CA PRO A 92 -3.07 -0.12 -8.33
C PRO A 92 -3.55 -1.54 -8.03
N ARG A 93 -3.60 -1.91 -6.79
CA ARG A 93 -4.24 -3.13 -6.33
C ARG A 93 -5.76 -3.00 -6.29
N THR A 94 -6.35 -2.50 -7.35
CA THR A 94 -7.80 -2.34 -7.46
C THR A 94 -8.54 -3.65 -7.33
N ASP A 95 -7.94 -4.73 -7.83
CA ASP A 95 -8.60 -6.03 -7.95
C ASP A 95 -8.78 -6.71 -6.60
N TRP A 96 -8.05 -6.28 -5.58
CA TRP A 96 -8.07 -6.95 -4.29
C TRP A 96 -9.09 -6.35 -3.31
N ASN A 97 -9.38 -5.05 -3.35
CA ASN A 97 -10.24 -4.39 -2.38
C ASN A 97 -11.03 -3.18 -2.89
N GLY A 98 -11.04 -2.90 -4.19
CA GLY A 98 -11.81 -1.78 -4.75
C GLY A 98 -11.29 -0.39 -4.40
N VAL A 99 -10.26 -0.27 -3.58
CA VAL A 99 -9.65 1.00 -3.16
C VAL A 99 -8.34 1.17 -3.90
N GLY A 100 -8.43 1.31 -5.21
CA GLY A 100 -7.23 1.36 -5.99
C GLY A 100 -6.78 2.78 -6.26
N TYR A 101 -5.60 3.14 -5.94
CA TYR A 101 -4.76 4.27 -6.34
C TYR A 101 -3.86 4.76 -5.20
N ASP A 102 -3.79 4.01 -4.10
CA ASP A 102 -2.84 4.27 -3.04
C ASP A 102 -1.44 3.81 -3.49
N PRO A 103 -0.45 4.71 -3.63
CA PRO A 103 0.92 4.36 -3.99
C PRO A 103 1.56 3.36 -3.04
N SER A 104 1.18 3.33 -1.77
CA SER A 104 1.66 2.35 -0.80
C SER A 104 1.26 0.92 -1.14
N GLY A 105 0.22 0.74 -1.96
CA GLY A 105 -0.36 -0.55 -2.28
C GLY A 105 -0.92 -1.30 -1.07
N ARG A 106 -1.18 -0.59 0.04
CA ARG A 106 -1.76 -1.16 1.26
C ARG A 106 -3.19 -1.61 1.01
N ALA A 107 -3.51 -2.80 1.49
CA ALA A 107 -4.85 -3.35 1.49
C ALA A 107 -5.66 -2.79 2.68
N GLN A 108 -6.12 -1.56 2.58
CA GLN A 108 -6.76 -0.82 3.69
C GLN A 108 -7.94 -1.57 4.34
N GLN A 109 -8.80 -2.21 3.54
CA GLN A 109 -9.99 -2.89 4.06
C GLN A 109 -9.70 -4.12 4.93
N ILE A 110 -8.52 -4.72 4.82
CA ILE A 110 -8.15 -5.88 5.63
C ILE A 110 -7.81 -5.45 7.06
N HIS A 111 -7.35 -4.22 7.23
CA HIS A 111 -6.84 -3.70 8.49
C HIS A 111 -7.88 -2.95 9.32
N GLU A 112 -8.88 -2.36 8.69
CA GLU A 112 -10.00 -1.72 9.37
C GLU A 112 -10.89 -2.72 10.12
N ASN A 113 -10.87 -3.99 9.72
CA ASN A 113 -11.63 -5.08 10.35
C ASN A 113 -10.83 -5.89 11.38
N SER A 114 -9.60 -5.47 11.70
CA SER A 114 -8.68 -6.21 12.59
C SER A 114 -8.45 -5.52 13.94
N CYS A 115 -9.23 -4.49 14.25
CA CYS A 115 -9.29 -3.83 15.57
C CYS A 115 -10.45 -4.33 16.39
#